data_5bec496bcff148c98bdf6b4fdb6c8060
#
_entry.id   5bec496bcff148c98bdf6b4fdb6c8060
#
_cell.length_a   1.000
_cell.length_b   1.000
_cell.length_c   1.000
_cell.angle_alpha   90.00
_cell.angle_beta   90.00
_cell.angle_gamma   90.00
#
_symmetry.space_group_name_H-M   'P 1'
#
loop_
_entity.id
_entity.type
_entity.pdbx_description
1 polymer ?
#
loop_
_entity_poly.entity_id
_entity_poly.type
_entity_poly.pdbx_seq_one_letter_code
_entity_poly.pdbx_strand_id
1 'polypeptide(L)'
;MEQVSAAANYTLRFINQTNKSIFLTGKAGTGKTTLLKEIIATTHKNTVVVAPTGIAALNANGVTIHSMFQLPFAAFIPDNKQLPHFSDTVKFENRDSLGRHFKMNNVKRSVIRNMELLVIDEVSMLRADVLDAMDFMMRKVRRNERPFGGVQVLFIGDLLQLPPVVKNEEWEMLKNYYRGMFFFHSHVMHQFPPLYIELDKIFRQTDAEFIDVLNNLRHNKITSEDVQLLNQFVQPNFDLKKNKGFIILTTHNSKADTINAQSLKDLEGKQFTYLPEITGDFPEKIYPLEEQLQLKVGAQVMFIKNDLNFEKQFFNGKMGVISSLTEKEIFVHFPEENKTIEVERYEWQNIRYKVNENTKEIEEEVIGTFVHYPIKLAWAITVHKSQGLTFDKAALDVSQVFAPGQAYVALSRLRSLKGLILLSPLRMNGISSDEEVLNYAENKASEEILQHSL
;
A
#
# COMPACT_ATOMS: atom_id res chain seq x y z
N MET A 1 -16.99 21.97 7.30
CA MET A 1 -15.52 21.86 7.06
C MET A 1 -14.97 21.11 8.27
N GLU A 2 -14.60 19.84 8.11
CA GLU A 2 -13.89 19.12 9.17
C GLU A 2 -12.56 19.84 9.42
N GLN A 3 -12.25 20.11 10.68
CA GLN A 3 -10.98 20.73 11.06
C GLN A 3 -9.82 19.83 10.57
N VAL A 4 -9.06 20.34 9.61
CA VAL A 4 -7.79 19.75 9.17
C VAL A 4 -6.89 19.65 10.40
N SER A 5 -6.31 18.47 10.68
CA SER A 5 -5.44 18.31 11.84
C SER A 5 -4.21 19.23 11.73
N ALA A 6 -3.65 19.66 12.87
CA ALA A 6 -2.45 20.48 12.88
C ALA A 6 -1.32 19.85 12.05
N ALA A 7 -1.09 18.54 12.18
CA ALA A 7 -0.11 17.77 11.43
C ALA A 7 -0.34 17.82 9.90
N ALA A 8 -1.60 17.72 9.45
CA ALA A 8 -1.94 17.84 8.04
C ALA A 8 -1.66 19.25 7.50
N ASN A 9 -2.01 20.28 8.27
CA ASN A 9 -1.74 21.67 7.92
C ASN A 9 -0.22 21.95 7.83
N TYR A 10 0.56 21.47 8.80
CA TYR A 10 2.03 21.57 8.74
C TYR A 10 2.57 20.88 7.49
N THR A 11 2.09 19.68 7.15
CA THR A 11 2.51 18.97 5.95
C THR A 11 2.28 19.80 4.69
N LEU A 12 1.08 20.37 4.51
CA LEU A 12 0.76 21.23 3.36
C LEU A 12 1.66 22.46 3.29
N ARG A 13 1.92 23.11 4.43
CA ARG A 13 2.81 24.28 4.50
C ARG A 13 4.25 23.92 4.14
N PHE A 14 4.81 22.83 4.68
CA PHE A 14 6.15 22.39 4.34
C PHE A 14 6.31 22.05 2.87
N ILE A 15 5.31 21.40 2.27
CA ILE A 15 5.32 21.09 0.83
C ILE A 15 5.35 22.35 0.00
N ASN A 16 4.52 23.34 0.31
CA ASN A 16 4.36 24.52 -0.53
C ASN A 16 5.36 25.67 -0.24
N GLN A 17 5.88 25.76 1.00
CA GLN A 17 6.70 26.88 1.43
C GLN A 17 8.18 26.55 1.61
N THR A 18 8.55 25.26 1.61
CA THR A 18 9.94 24.81 1.84
C THR A 18 10.39 23.75 0.84
N ASN A 19 11.67 23.36 0.93
CA ASN A 19 12.22 22.21 0.21
C ASN A 19 12.65 21.08 1.17
N LYS A 20 12.19 21.11 2.44
CA LYS A 20 12.49 20.06 3.40
C LYS A 20 11.73 18.79 3.08
N SER A 21 12.42 17.67 3.02
CA SER A 21 11.76 16.35 2.86
C SER A 21 10.98 15.99 4.12
N ILE A 22 9.87 15.28 3.95
CA ILE A 22 8.93 14.93 5.02
C ILE A 22 8.71 13.42 5.00
N PHE A 23 8.69 12.80 6.16
CA PHE A 23 8.10 11.50 6.37
C PHE A 23 6.74 11.68 7.06
N LEU A 24 5.67 11.49 6.31
CA LEU A 24 4.29 11.56 6.76
C LEU A 24 3.81 10.16 7.11
N THR A 25 3.57 9.92 8.38
CA THR A 25 3.04 8.66 8.86
C THR A 25 1.72 8.86 9.62
N GLY A 26 1.15 7.78 10.10
CA GLY A 26 -0.05 7.76 10.91
C GLY A 26 -0.66 6.37 10.91
N LYS A 27 -1.48 6.11 11.91
CA LYS A 27 -2.18 4.84 12.09
C LYS A 27 -3.04 4.50 10.87
N ALA A 28 -3.46 3.25 10.77
CA ALA A 28 -4.46 2.86 9.78
C ALA A 28 -5.73 3.71 9.96
N GLY A 29 -6.23 4.29 8.86
CA GLY A 29 -7.45 5.12 8.91
C GLY A 29 -7.27 6.59 9.35
N THR A 30 -6.05 7.12 9.39
CA THR A 30 -5.78 8.54 9.71
C THR A 30 -5.88 9.49 8.51
N GLY A 31 -6.28 9.02 7.33
CA GLY A 31 -6.52 9.88 6.18
C GLY A 31 -5.29 10.22 5.32
N LYS A 32 -4.19 9.46 5.42
CA LYS A 32 -2.97 9.68 4.60
C LYS A 32 -3.25 9.81 3.11
N THR A 33 -4.05 8.91 2.54
CA THR A 33 -4.42 8.95 1.11
C THR A 33 -5.27 10.16 0.74
N THR A 34 -6.14 10.61 1.64
CA THR A 34 -6.94 11.82 1.45
C THR A 34 -6.05 13.06 1.43
N LEU A 35 -5.13 13.16 2.39
CA LEU A 35 -4.15 14.25 2.43
C LEU A 35 -3.22 14.23 1.21
N LEU A 36 -2.80 13.06 0.73
CA LEU A 36 -2.03 12.95 -0.50
C LEU A 36 -2.77 13.57 -1.70
N LYS A 37 -4.05 13.26 -1.86
CA LYS A 37 -4.89 13.85 -2.93
C LYS A 37 -5.01 15.35 -2.79
N GLU A 38 -5.16 15.85 -1.57
CA GLU A 38 -5.20 17.30 -1.29
C GLU A 38 -3.86 17.98 -1.62
N ILE A 39 -2.73 17.39 -1.25
CA ILE A 39 -1.39 17.87 -1.60
C ILE A 39 -1.25 18.00 -3.11
N ILE A 40 -1.58 16.93 -3.87
CA ILE A 40 -1.48 16.92 -5.33
C ILE A 40 -2.37 17.99 -5.95
N ALA A 41 -3.58 18.19 -5.43
CA ALA A 41 -4.55 19.16 -5.94
C ALA A 41 -4.17 20.63 -5.64
N THR A 42 -3.39 20.88 -4.59
CA THR A 42 -3.11 22.23 -4.09
C THR A 42 -1.68 22.70 -4.26
N THR A 43 -0.74 21.78 -4.51
CA THR A 43 0.65 22.16 -4.73
C THR A 43 0.89 22.75 -6.11
N HIS A 44 1.75 23.76 -6.18
CA HIS A 44 2.24 24.34 -7.43
C HIS A 44 3.52 23.65 -7.96
N LYS A 45 4.04 22.65 -7.23
CA LYS A 45 5.28 21.95 -7.59
C LYS A 45 5.04 20.90 -8.65
N ASN A 46 5.96 20.77 -9.58
CA ASN A 46 6.02 19.65 -10.51
C ASN A 46 6.18 18.33 -9.75
N THR A 47 5.08 17.61 -9.57
CA THR A 47 4.97 16.46 -8.69
C THR A 47 4.98 15.14 -9.47
N VAL A 48 5.69 14.17 -8.95
CA VAL A 48 5.65 12.77 -9.42
C VAL A 48 5.32 11.87 -8.24
N VAL A 49 4.35 10.99 -8.42
CA VAL A 49 3.94 10.01 -7.40
C VAL A 49 4.45 8.64 -7.80
N VAL A 50 5.13 7.97 -6.87
CA VAL A 50 5.62 6.61 -7.07
C VAL A 50 5.25 5.71 -5.90
N ALA A 51 5.21 4.39 -6.15
CA ALA A 51 5.02 3.40 -5.09
C ALA A 51 5.86 2.14 -5.36
N PRO A 52 6.15 1.31 -4.33
CA PRO A 52 6.94 0.10 -4.47
C PRO A 52 6.29 -0.98 -5.34
N THR A 53 4.95 -1.06 -5.33
CA THR A 53 4.18 -2.11 -6.05
C THR A 53 3.24 -1.52 -7.08
N GLY A 54 2.86 -2.33 -8.10
CA GLY A 54 1.92 -1.90 -9.14
C GLY A 54 0.55 -1.50 -8.59
N ILE A 55 0.01 -2.28 -7.66
CA ILE A 55 -1.30 -2.00 -7.05
C ILE A 55 -1.26 -0.70 -6.22
N ALA A 56 -0.19 -0.50 -5.44
CA ALA A 56 -0.03 0.73 -4.68
C ALA A 56 0.10 1.96 -5.61
N ALA A 57 0.86 1.83 -6.71
CA ALA A 57 1.00 2.88 -7.72
C ALA A 57 -0.35 3.24 -8.37
N LEU A 58 -1.15 2.24 -8.78
CA LEU A 58 -2.49 2.47 -9.33
C LEU A 58 -3.45 3.13 -8.32
N ASN A 59 -3.33 2.78 -7.03
CA ASN A 59 -4.17 3.37 -5.98
C ASN A 59 -3.79 4.82 -5.66
N ALA A 60 -2.51 5.14 -5.79
CA ALA A 60 -1.97 6.48 -5.59
C ALA A 60 -2.07 7.38 -6.84
N ASN A 61 -2.62 6.88 -7.96
CA ASN A 61 -2.58 7.54 -9.25
C ASN A 61 -1.15 7.89 -9.68
N GLY A 62 -0.24 6.94 -9.54
CA GLY A 62 1.18 7.12 -9.84
C GLY A 62 1.75 5.96 -10.64
N VAL A 63 3.05 5.86 -10.65
CA VAL A 63 3.80 4.79 -11.33
C VAL A 63 4.68 4.02 -10.36
N THR A 64 5.15 2.83 -10.74
CA THR A 64 6.07 2.10 -9.86
C THR A 64 7.45 2.75 -9.86
N ILE A 65 8.15 2.64 -8.72
CA ILE A 65 9.54 3.09 -8.56
C ILE A 65 10.43 2.54 -9.68
N HIS A 66 10.36 1.23 -9.91
CA HIS A 66 11.14 0.57 -10.95
C HIS A 66 10.84 1.12 -12.36
N SER A 67 9.58 1.43 -12.65
CA SER A 67 9.21 2.04 -13.92
C SER A 67 9.75 3.46 -14.04
N MET A 68 9.52 4.32 -13.03
CA MET A 68 9.91 5.72 -13.08
C MET A 68 11.42 5.89 -13.25
N PHE A 69 12.19 5.22 -12.40
CA PHE A 69 13.64 5.34 -12.36
C PHE A 69 14.37 4.33 -13.25
N GLN A 70 13.63 3.49 -13.99
CA GLN A 70 14.18 2.40 -14.82
C GLN A 70 15.17 1.51 -14.06
N LEU A 71 14.88 1.26 -12.78
CA LEU A 71 15.71 0.36 -11.98
C LEU A 71 15.48 -1.09 -12.40
N PRO A 72 16.55 -1.89 -12.54
CA PRO A 72 16.41 -3.33 -12.72
C PRO A 72 15.83 -3.98 -11.46
N PHE A 73 15.23 -5.17 -11.61
CA PHE A 73 14.83 -5.99 -10.46
C PHE A 73 16.07 -6.71 -9.91
N ALA A 74 16.92 -5.96 -9.21
CA ALA A 74 18.18 -6.40 -8.63
C ALA A 74 18.41 -5.69 -7.29
N ALA A 75 19.18 -6.31 -6.40
CA ALA A 75 19.62 -5.67 -5.17
C ALA A 75 20.74 -4.67 -5.47
N PHE A 76 20.71 -3.50 -4.82
CA PHE A 76 21.68 -2.44 -5.07
C PHE A 76 22.75 -2.40 -3.98
N ILE A 77 24.02 -2.47 -4.42
CA ILE A 77 25.21 -2.33 -3.57
C ILE A 77 25.79 -0.92 -3.77
N PRO A 78 25.91 -0.10 -2.70
CA PRO A 78 26.29 1.31 -2.82
C PRO A 78 27.82 1.51 -2.93
N ASP A 79 28.49 0.68 -3.69
CA ASP A 79 29.94 0.79 -3.97
C ASP A 79 30.26 0.65 -5.47
N ASN A 80 31.54 0.62 -5.81
CA ASN A 80 32.03 0.47 -7.17
C ASN A 80 32.88 -0.80 -7.33
N LYS A 81 32.84 -1.73 -6.36
CA LYS A 81 33.61 -2.97 -6.41
C LYS A 81 33.02 -3.94 -7.42
N GLN A 82 33.86 -4.87 -7.90
CA GLN A 82 33.39 -5.92 -8.79
C GLN A 82 32.31 -6.75 -8.09
N LEU A 83 31.15 -6.87 -8.75
CA LEU A 83 30.03 -7.63 -8.23
C LEU A 83 30.36 -9.12 -8.20
N PRO A 84 30.11 -9.81 -7.09
CA PRO A 84 30.24 -11.26 -7.03
C PRO A 84 29.17 -11.92 -7.89
N HIS A 85 29.53 -13.02 -8.54
CA HIS A 85 28.55 -13.87 -9.23
C HIS A 85 27.92 -14.81 -8.20
N PHE A 86 26.66 -14.57 -7.86
CA PHE A 86 26.00 -15.33 -6.78
C PHE A 86 25.17 -16.51 -7.28
N SER A 87 24.23 -16.25 -8.18
CA SER A 87 23.37 -17.27 -8.79
C SER A 87 22.61 -16.67 -9.97
N ASP A 88 22.00 -17.53 -10.80
CA ASP A 88 21.16 -17.08 -11.91
C ASP A 88 19.83 -16.44 -11.42
N THR A 89 19.46 -16.65 -10.16
CA THR A 89 18.20 -16.21 -9.56
C THR A 89 18.31 -14.90 -8.78
N VAL A 90 19.53 -14.47 -8.38
CA VAL A 90 19.78 -13.26 -7.62
C VAL A 90 20.71 -12.34 -8.38
N LYS A 91 20.21 -11.16 -8.71
CA LYS A 91 20.96 -10.14 -9.46
C LYS A 91 21.34 -9.01 -8.54
N PHE A 92 22.56 -8.52 -8.71
CA PHE A 92 23.07 -7.37 -8.01
C PHE A 92 23.48 -6.28 -9.01
N GLU A 93 23.26 -5.04 -8.64
CA GLU A 93 23.77 -3.85 -9.32
C GLU A 93 24.56 -3.00 -8.33
N ASN A 94 25.58 -2.34 -8.81
CA ASN A 94 26.31 -1.33 -8.06
C ASN A 94 26.28 0.02 -8.79
N ARG A 95 26.95 1.03 -8.24
CA ARG A 95 26.98 2.36 -8.88
C ARG A 95 27.54 2.33 -10.29
N ASP A 96 28.55 1.51 -10.55
CA ASP A 96 29.20 1.42 -11.88
C ASP A 96 28.31 0.67 -12.86
N SER A 97 27.77 -0.50 -12.49
CA SER A 97 26.90 -1.30 -13.37
C SER A 97 25.59 -0.58 -13.66
N LEU A 98 24.94 -0.06 -12.62
CA LEU A 98 23.73 0.74 -12.76
C LEU A 98 23.99 1.99 -13.63
N GLY A 99 25.14 2.62 -13.45
CA GLY A 99 25.55 3.78 -14.25
C GLY A 99 25.84 3.47 -15.71
N ARG A 100 26.39 2.29 -16.04
CA ARG A 100 26.69 1.85 -17.41
C ARG A 100 25.46 1.33 -18.15
N HIS A 101 24.64 0.55 -17.48
CA HIS A 101 23.41 -0.04 -18.05
C HIS A 101 22.27 0.98 -18.19
N PHE A 102 22.51 2.22 -17.72
CA PHE A 102 21.50 3.25 -17.64
C PHE A 102 21.16 3.85 -19.00
N LYS A 103 20.20 3.23 -19.68
CA LYS A 103 19.60 3.74 -20.92
C LYS A 103 18.22 4.36 -20.64
N MET A 104 18.17 5.37 -19.76
CA MET A 104 16.90 6.08 -19.54
C MET A 104 16.50 6.84 -20.80
N ASN A 105 15.24 6.68 -21.22
CA ASN A 105 14.70 7.41 -22.34
C ASN A 105 14.62 8.92 -22.04
N ASN A 106 14.59 9.74 -23.09
CA ASN A 106 14.62 11.20 -22.94
C ASN A 106 13.41 11.76 -22.18
N VAL A 107 12.24 11.14 -22.33
CA VAL A 107 11.00 11.54 -21.62
C VAL A 107 11.19 11.43 -20.11
N LYS A 108 11.56 10.27 -19.60
CA LYS A 108 11.80 10.05 -18.15
C LYS A 108 12.91 10.93 -17.62
N ARG A 109 13.99 11.10 -18.40
CA ARG A 109 15.10 11.99 -18.04
C ARG A 109 14.62 13.44 -17.91
N SER A 110 13.76 13.90 -18.81
CA SER A 110 13.15 15.24 -18.74
C SER A 110 12.27 15.37 -17.50
N VAL A 111 11.43 14.39 -17.20
CA VAL A 111 10.59 14.38 -15.99
C VAL A 111 11.45 14.50 -14.72
N ILE A 112 12.51 13.68 -14.57
CA ILE A 112 13.38 13.73 -13.38
C ILE A 112 14.08 15.10 -13.26
N ARG A 113 14.42 15.74 -14.36
CA ARG A 113 15.07 17.07 -14.35
C ARG A 113 14.12 18.18 -13.93
N ASN A 114 12.86 18.12 -14.32
CA ASN A 114 11.84 19.12 -14.00
C ASN A 114 11.06 18.83 -12.72
N MET A 115 11.25 17.67 -12.11
CA MET A 115 10.61 17.29 -10.85
C MET A 115 11.04 18.21 -9.70
N GLU A 116 10.08 18.68 -8.92
CA GLU A 116 10.28 19.51 -7.73
C GLU A 116 9.83 18.81 -6.45
N LEU A 117 8.81 17.93 -6.57
CA LEU A 117 8.31 17.09 -5.50
C LEU A 117 8.22 15.63 -5.96
N LEU A 118 8.89 14.76 -5.22
CA LEU A 118 8.73 13.31 -5.35
C LEU A 118 7.90 12.80 -4.19
N VAL A 119 6.76 12.18 -4.47
CA VAL A 119 5.95 11.49 -3.46
C VAL A 119 6.21 10.00 -3.58
N ILE A 120 6.55 9.37 -2.46
CA ILE A 120 6.74 7.91 -2.35
C ILE A 120 5.66 7.39 -1.40
N ASP A 121 4.62 6.78 -1.96
CA ASP A 121 3.54 6.17 -1.17
C ASP A 121 3.87 4.72 -0.77
N GLU A 122 3.23 4.23 0.29
CA GLU A 122 3.45 2.89 0.88
C GLU A 122 4.95 2.62 1.18
N VAL A 123 5.64 3.61 1.75
CA VAL A 123 7.09 3.57 1.99
C VAL A 123 7.53 2.47 2.96
N SER A 124 6.63 1.91 3.77
CA SER A 124 6.92 0.76 4.64
C SER A 124 7.46 -0.45 3.88
N MET A 125 7.05 -0.61 2.62
CA MET A 125 7.49 -1.71 1.75
C MET A 125 8.74 -1.36 0.93
N LEU A 126 9.27 -0.14 1.04
CA LEU A 126 10.45 0.29 0.29
C LEU A 126 11.74 -0.17 0.98
N ARG A 127 12.57 -0.87 0.23
CA ARG A 127 13.89 -1.35 0.68
C ARG A 127 14.91 -0.21 0.70
N ALA A 128 15.82 -0.27 1.68
CA ALA A 128 16.91 0.70 1.83
C ALA A 128 17.79 0.82 0.59
N ASP A 129 18.18 -0.31 0.01
CA ASP A 129 19.01 -0.37 -1.18
C ASP A 129 18.33 0.20 -2.43
N VAL A 130 17.02 -0.02 -2.58
CA VAL A 130 16.24 0.57 -3.67
C VAL A 130 16.16 2.10 -3.54
N LEU A 131 16.01 2.61 -2.31
CA LEU A 131 16.00 4.07 -2.08
C LEU A 131 17.36 4.70 -2.41
N ASP A 132 18.47 4.06 -2.04
CA ASP A 132 19.81 4.55 -2.41
C ASP A 132 20.06 4.46 -3.93
N ALA A 133 19.52 3.44 -4.61
CA ALA A 133 19.56 3.38 -6.07
C ALA A 133 18.80 4.55 -6.71
N MET A 134 17.60 4.88 -6.17
CA MET A 134 16.81 6.04 -6.62
C MET A 134 17.60 7.35 -6.44
N ASP A 135 18.16 7.57 -5.25
CA ASP A 135 18.98 8.76 -4.95
C ASP A 135 20.17 8.87 -5.90
N PHE A 136 20.92 7.79 -6.09
CA PHE A 136 22.04 7.75 -7.03
C PHE A 136 21.61 8.13 -8.45
N MET A 137 20.50 7.59 -8.93
CA MET A 137 19.99 7.88 -10.26
C MET A 137 19.53 9.32 -10.41
N MET A 138 18.83 9.87 -9.41
CA MET A 138 18.37 11.25 -9.41
C MET A 138 19.53 12.24 -9.44
N ARG A 139 20.54 12.04 -8.58
CA ARG A 139 21.75 12.86 -8.59
C ARG A 139 22.43 12.86 -9.96
N LYS A 140 22.59 11.67 -10.56
CA LYS A 140 23.23 11.50 -11.87
C LYS A 140 22.45 12.20 -13.00
N VAL A 141 21.13 12.02 -13.06
CA VAL A 141 20.28 12.62 -14.12
C VAL A 141 20.21 14.14 -14.00
N ARG A 142 20.10 14.64 -12.78
CA ARG A 142 20.01 16.08 -12.49
C ARG A 142 21.38 16.78 -12.46
N ARG A 143 22.48 16.00 -12.45
CA ARG A 143 23.85 16.52 -12.27
C ARG A 143 23.96 17.38 -11.01
N ASN A 144 23.39 16.90 -9.91
CA ASN A 144 23.32 17.61 -8.65
C ASN A 144 23.56 16.61 -7.51
N GLU A 145 24.63 16.81 -6.74
CA GLU A 145 25.08 15.91 -5.67
C GLU A 145 24.27 16.04 -4.37
N ARG A 146 23.32 16.97 -4.31
CA ARG A 146 22.38 17.03 -3.18
C ARG A 146 21.51 15.78 -3.13
N PRO A 147 20.99 15.37 -1.96
CA PRO A 147 20.07 14.26 -1.84
C PRO A 147 18.94 14.35 -2.85
N PHE A 148 18.63 13.24 -3.49
CA PHE A 148 17.61 13.14 -4.55
C PHE A 148 17.81 14.19 -5.67
N GLY A 149 19.05 14.60 -5.92
CA GLY A 149 19.34 15.64 -6.89
C GLY A 149 18.73 17.00 -6.55
N GLY A 150 18.48 17.29 -5.27
CA GLY A 150 17.88 18.52 -4.76
C GLY A 150 16.35 18.57 -4.86
N VAL A 151 15.68 17.46 -5.14
CA VAL A 151 14.22 17.34 -5.15
C VAL A 151 13.71 17.18 -3.71
N GLN A 152 12.61 17.86 -3.38
CA GLN A 152 11.90 17.61 -2.13
C GLN A 152 11.23 16.24 -2.18
N VAL A 153 11.34 15.44 -1.12
CA VAL A 153 10.70 14.11 -1.06
C VAL A 153 9.66 14.05 0.06
N LEU A 154 8.47 13.58 -0.29
CA LEU A 154 7.41 13.25 0.65
C LEU A 154 7.29 11.73 0.72
N PHE A 155 7.75 11.14 1.82
CA PHE A 155 7.58 9.72 2.13
C PHE A 155 6.26 9.54 2.87
N ILE A 156 5.38 8.66 2.38
CA ILE A 156 4.08 8.37 3.01
C ILE A 156 3.98 6.88 3.34
N GLY A 157 3.59 6.55 4.55
CA GLY A 157 3.35 5.16 4.94
C GLY A 157 3.19 4.98 6.44
N ASP A 158 2.90 3.76 6.84
CA ASP A 158 2.86 3.33 8.23
C ASP A 158 3.89 2.19 8.40
N LEU A 159 5.02 2.49 9.03
CA LEU A 159 6.15 1.55 9.19
C LEU A 159 5.80 0.30 10.00
N LEU A 160 4.75 0.38 10.82
CA LEU A 160 4.26 -0.72 11.63
C LEU A 160 3.29 -1.63 10.85
N GLN A 161 3.02 -1.31 9.59
CA GLN A 161 2.35 -2.20 8.66
C GLN A 161 3.35 -3.22 8.08
N LEU A 162 3.27 -3.53 6.79
CA LEU A 162 4.07 -4.58 6.20
C LEU A 162 5.51 -4.11 5.92
N PRO A 163 6.52 -4.88 6.36
CA PRO A 163 7.91 -4.56 6.09
C PRO A 163 8.30 -4.84 4.63
N PRO A 164 9.46 -4.34 4.17
CA PRO A 164 10.02 -4.71 2.89
C PRO A 164 10.30 -6.21 2.82
N VAL A 165 10.15 -6.80 1.63
CA VAL A 165 10.49 -8.20 1.39
C VAL A 165 11.87 -8.27 0.73
N VAL A 166 12.80 -8.98 1.37
CA VAL A 166 14.15 -9.24 0.86
C VAL A 166 14.38 -10.76 0.88
N LYS A 167 14.90 -11.32 -0.19
CA LYS A 167 15.29 -12.73 -0.22
C LYS A 167 16.49 -12.96 0.70
N ASN A 168 16.56 -14.12 1.35
CA ASN A 168 17.68 -14.45 2.25
C ASN A 168 19.03 -14.30 1.57
N GLU A 169 19.17 -14.78 0.33
CA GLU A 169 20.40 -14.69 -0.46
C GLU A 169 20.79 -13.24 -0.77
N GLU A 170 19.83 -12.36 -1.02
CA GLU A 170 20.07 -10.91 -1.20
C GLU A 170 20.52 -10.28 0.10
N TRP A 171 19.87 -10.64 1.23
CA TRP A 171 20.17 -10.09 2.54
C TRP A 171 21.57 -10.46 3.02
N GLU A 172 22.03 -11.68 2.76
CA GLU A 172 23.41 -12.10 3.11
C GLU A 172 24.49 -11.18 2.53
N MET A 173 24.24 -10.57 1.39
CA MET A 173 25.12 -9.57 0.80
C MET A 173 24.83 -8.15 1.32
N LEU A 174 23.55 -7.75 1.35
CA LEU A 174 23.13 -6.39 1.70
C LEU A 174 23.44 -6.03 3.14
N LYS A 175 23.44 -6.98 4.08
CA LYS A 175 23.78 -6.77 5.50
C LYS A 175 25.21 -6.24 5.74
N ASN A 176 26.10 -6.38 4.75
CA ASN A 176 27.44 -5.80 4.81
C ASN A 176 27.45 -4.29 4.52
N TYR A 177 26.38 -3.75 3.97
CA TYR A 177 26.25 -2.35 3.57
C TYR A 177 25.12 -1.62 4.31
N TYR A 178 24.07 -2.34 4.71
CA TYR A 178 22.88 -1.79 5.35
C TYR A 178 22.66 -2.44 6.71
N ARG A 179 22.36 -1.62 7.71
CA ARG A 179 22.02 -2.10 9.06
C ARG A 179 20.71 -2.88 9.09
N GLY A 180 19.76 -2.54 8.23
CA GLY A 180 18.46 -3.16 8.10
C GLY A 180 17.85 -2.92 6.74
N MET A 181 16.68 -3.51 6.49
CA MET A 181 16.04 -3.50 5.18
C MET A 181 15.09 -2.31 4.95
N PHE A 182 14.66 -1.64 6.01
CA PHE A 182 13.71 -0.53 5.91
C PHE A 182 14.32 0.70 5.22
N PHE A 183 13.50 1.50 4.56
CA PHE A 183 13.94 2.68 3.81
C PHE A 183 14.79 3.64 4.65
N PHE A 184 14.50 3.76 5.95
CA PHE A 184 15.26 4.63 6.86
C PHE A 184 16.67 4.11 7.19
N HIS A 185 17.01 2.87 6.81
CA HIS A 185 18.37 2.34 6.88
C HIS A 185 19.21 2.66 5.63
N SER A 186 18.66 3.35 4.64
CA SER A 186 19.42 3.79 3.48
C SER A 186 20.47 4.85 3.85
N HIS A 187 21.54 4.91 3.09
CA HIS A 187 22.61 5.89 3.32
C HIS A 187 22.10 7.33 3.16
N VAL A 188 21.21 7.56 2.18
CA VAL A 188 20.63 8.89 1.97
C VAL A 188 19.79 9.35 3.15
N MET A 189 19.05 8.47 3.80
CA MET A 189 18.25 8.81 4.98
C MET A 189 19.09 9.09 6.22
N HIS A 190 20.21 8.39 6.39
CA HIS A 190 21.16 8.68 7.47
C HIS A 190 21.84 10.05 7.31
N GLN A 191 22.14 10.43 6.07
CA GLN A 191 22.78 11.72 5.78
C GLN A 191 21.79 12.89 5.88
N PHE A 192 20.54 12.68 5.47
CA PHE A 192 19.52 13.70 5.34
C PHE A 192 18.17 13.18 5.83
N PRO A 193 17.98 13.07 7.15
CA PRO A 193 16.73 12.61 7.72
C PRO A 193 15.59 13.61 7.40
N PRO A 194 14.41 13.12 6.98
CA PRO A 194 13.24 13.96 6.75
C PRO A 194 12.62 14.43 8.06
N LEU A 195 11.81 15.47 8.00
CA LEU A 195 10.92 15.83 9.11
C LEU A 195 9.88 14.74 9.30
N TYR A 196 9.82 14.16 10.50
CA TYR A 196 8.87 13.12 10.85
C TYR A 196 7.57 13.74 11.35
N ILE A 197 6.48 13.63 10.58
CA ILE A 197 5.14 14.14 10.93
C ILE A 197 4.19 12.96 11.05
N GLU A 198 3.48 12.86 12.16
CA GLU A 198 2.49 11.80 12.37
C GLU A 198 1.06 12.36 12.46
N LEU A 199 0.16 11.80 11.63
CA LEU A 199 -1.28 12.05 11.73
C LEU A 199 -1.85 11.25 12.91
N ASP A 200 -2.49 11.91 13.83
CA ASP A 200 -3.00 11.35 15.10
C ASP A 200 -4.49 10.99 15.06
N LYS A 201 -5.30 11.73 14.29
CA LYS A 201 -6.75 11.54 14.24
C LYS A 201 -7.14 10.31 13.44
N ILE A 202 -7.80 9.35 14.09
CA ILE A 202 -8.32 8.13 13.48
C ILE A 202 -9.76 8.35 13.04
N PHE A 203 -10.08 7.96 11.78
CA PHE A 203 -11.43 8.08 11.20
C PHE A 203 -12.11 6.73 10.96
N ARG A 204 -11.38 5.61 11.05
CA ARG A 204 -11.87 4.28 10.70
C ARG A 204 -12.59 3.58 11.85
N GLN A 205 -11.99 3.57 13.04
CA GLN A 205 -12.51 2.91 14.23
C GLN A 205 -13.18 3.91 15.15
N THR A 206 -14.29 3.48 15.78
CA THR A 206 -15.04 4.27 16.77
C THR A 206 -15.15 3.56 18.12
N ASP A 207 -14.73 2.31 18.21
CA ASP A 207 -14.70 1.49 19.42
C ASP A 207 -13.43 1.79 20.21
N ALA A 208 -13.57 2.44 21.37
CA ALA A 208 -12.44 2.91 22.18
C ALA A 208 -11.57 1.74 22.68
N GLU A 209 -12.19 0.67 23.18
CA GLU A 209 -11.48 -0.50 23.68
C GLU A 209 -10.66 -1.18 22.56
N PHE A 210 -11.23 -1.25 21.36
CA PHE A 210 -10.52 -1.78 20.20
C PHE A 210 -9.37 -0.88 19.75
N ILE A 211 -9.55 0.43 19.80
CA ILE A 211 -8.49 1.40 19.50
C ILE A 211 -7.33 1.24 20.47
N ASP A 212 -7.59 1.03 21.74
CA ASP A 212 -6.56 0.84 22.77
C ASP A 212 -5.78 -0.46 22.52
N VAL A 213 -6.45 -1.58 22.24
CA VAL A 213 -5.80 -2.84 21.85
C VAL A 213 -4.91 -2.66 20.60
N LEU A 214 -5.41 -1.99 19.57
CA LEU A 214 -4.61 -1.69 18.37
C LEU A 214 -3.39 -0.81 18.66
N ASN A 215 -3.51 0.15 19.56
CA ASN A 215 -2.40 0.98 20.02
C ASN A 215 -1.38 0.18 20.80
N ASN A 216 -1.82 -0.70 21.70
CA ASN A 216 -0.95 -1.58 22.47
C ASN A 216 -0.17 -2.55 21.56
N LEU A 217 -0.85 -3.15 20.58
CA LEU A 217 -0.21 -3.95 19.53
C LEU A 217 0.85 -3.18 18.76
N ARG A 218 0.50 -1.96 18.33
CA ARG A 218 1.38 -1.12 17.52
C ARG A 218 2.68 -0.79 18.25
N HIS A 219 2.63 -0.55 19.56
CA HIS A 219 3.77 -0.09 20.36
C HIS A 219 4.45 -1.21 21.17
N ASN A 220 4.21 -2.49 20.86
CA ASN A 220 4.69 -3.64 21.66
C ASN A 220 4.33 -3.55 23.16
N LYS A 221 3.19 -2.95 23.47
CA LYS A 221 2.68 -2.80 24.84
C LYS A 221 1.44 -3.67 25.08
N ILE A 222 1.25 -4.71 24.27
CA ILE A 222 0.11 -5.61 24.42
C ILE A 222 0.19 -6.32 25.76
N THR A 223 -0.92 -6.35 26.48
CA THR A 223 -1.02 -6.93 27.81
C THR A 223 -1.68 -8.32 27.76
N SER A 224 -1.62 -9.03 28.88
CA SER A 224 -2.35 -10.30 29.03
C SER A 224 -3.86 -10.10 28.94
N GLU A 225 -4.36 -8.98 29.42
CA GLU A 225 -5.76 -8.56 29.37
C GLU A 225 -6.20 -8.33 27.92
N ASP A 226 -5.39 -7.62 27.11
CA ASP A 226 -5.66 -7.44 25.68
C ASP A 226 -5.77 -8.77 24.94
N VAL A 227 -4.85 -9.69 25.21
CA VAL A 227 -4.86 -11.04 24.61
C VAL A 227 -6.07 -11.85 25.07
N GLN A 228 -6.44 -11.76 26.35
CA GLN A 228 -7.64 -12.40 26.88
C GLN A 228 -8.90 -11.85 26.22
N LEU A 229 -8.99 -10.53 26.07
CA LEU A 229 -10.10 -9.87 25.38
C LEU A 229 -10.22 -10.36 23.92
N LEU A 230 -9.13 -10.35 23.17
CA LEU A 230 -9.14 -10.83 21.78
C LEU A 230 -9.49 -12.33 21.70
N ASN A 231 -9.02 -13.15 22.64
CA ASN A 231 -9.29 -14.58 22.66
C ASN A 231 -10.74 -14.95 23.03
N GLN A 232 -11.55 -13.99 23.51
CA GLN A 232 -13.00 -14.21 23.67
C GLN A 232 -13.70 -14.40 22.31
N PHE A 233 -13.11 -13.93 21.23
CA PHE A 233 -13.63 -14.04 19.87
C PHE A 233 -13.14 -15.30 19.12
N VAL A 234 -12.52 -16.25 19.81
CA VAL A 234 -12.01 -17.49 19.21
C VAL A 234 -13.16 -18.44 18.87
N GLN A 235 -13.26 -18.81 17.60
CA GLN A 235 -14.23 -19.78 17.08
C GLN A 235 -13.51 -20.80 16.17
N PRO A 236 -12.95 -21.90 16.70
CA PRO A 236 -12.16 -22.86 15.91
C PRO A 236 -12.98 -23.57 14.82
N ASN A 237 -14.28 -23.75 15.06
CA ASN A 237 -15.22 -24.42 14.13
C ASN A 237 -16.01 -23.41 13.28
N PHE A 238 -15.40 -22.26 12.96
CA PHE A 238 -16.02 -21.25 12.13
C PHE A 238 -16.33 -21.77 10.73
N ASP A 239 -17.58 -21.60 10.29
CA ASP A 239 -18.08 -22.02 8.99
C ASP A 239 -18.63 -20.82 8.22
N LEU A 240 -17.98 -20.46 7.10
CA LEU A 240 -18.37 -19.37 6.21
C LEU A 240 -19.82 -19.54 5.66
N LYS A 241 -20.27 -20.79 5.45
CA LYS A 241 -21.62 -21.05 4.92
C LYS A 241 -22.71 -20.64 5.91
N LYS A 242 -22.43 -20.79 7.21
CA LYS A 242 -23.34 -20.40 8.30
C LYS A 242 -23.19 -18.93 8.69
N ASN A 243 -22.02 -18.35 8.47
CA ASN A 243 -21.69 -16.98 8.87
C ASN A 243 -21.50 -16.08 7.64
N LYS A 244 -22.62 -15.74 7.00
CA LYS A 244 -22.60 -14.87 5.81
C LYS A 244 -22.05 -13.47 6.14
N GLY A 245 -21.38 -12.86 5.18
CA GLY A 245 -20.82 -11.50 5.30
C GLY A 245 -19.46 -11.44 6.01
N PHE A 246 -18.90 -12.58 6.43
CA PHE A 246 -17.51 -12.64 6.91
C PHE A 246 -16.54 -12.88 5.76
N ILE A 247 -15.35 -12.30 5.87
CA ILE A 247 -14.20 -12.60 5.02
C ILE A 247 -13.08 -13.23 5.85
N ILE A 248 -12.42 -14.26 5.33
CA ILE A 248 -11.24 -14.84 6.00
C ILE A 248 -10.00 -14.06 5.59
N LEU A 249 -9.28 -13.52 6.59
CA LEU A 249 -7.95 -12.94 6.40
C LEU A 249 -6.88 -13.99 6.69
N THR A 250 -6.09 -14.34 5.68
CA THR A 250 -5.01 -15.35 5.77
C THR A 250 -3.66 -14.76 5.36
N THR A 251 -2.57 -15.45 5.68
CA THR A 251 -1.20 -15.02 5.33
C THR A 251 -0.75 -15.46 3.94
N HIS A 252 -1.39 -16.49 3.34
CA HIS A 252 -0.95 -17.11 2.09
C HIS A 252 -1.98 -16.95 0.96
N ASN A 253 -1.52 -16.51 -0.22
CA ASN A 253 -2.39 -16.36 -1.39
C ASN A 253 -3.04 -17.70 -1.77
N SER A 254 -2.28 -18.79 -1.83
CA SER A 254 -2.81 -20.10 -2.20
C SER A 254 -3.99 -20.56 -1.34
N LYS A 255 -3.95 -20.24 -0.03
CA LYS A 255 -5.06 -20.54 0.89
C LYS A 255 -6.29 -19.70 0.58
N ALA A 256 -6.12 -18.39 0.36
CA ALA A 256 -7.22 -17.51 -0.01
C ALA A 256 -7.86 -17.94 -1.34
N ASP A 257 -7.05 -18.24 -2.34
CA ASP A 257 -7.50 -18.66 -3.67
C ASP A 257 -8.25 -20.00 -3.60
N THR A 258 -7.76 -20.96 -2.80
CA THR A 258 -8.44 -22.26 -2.56
C THR A 258 -9.81 -22.06 -1.91
N ILE A 259 -9.91 -21.21 -0.89
CA ILE A 259 -11.18 -20.94 -0.20
C ILE A 259 -12.17 -20.28 -1.18
N ASN A 260 -11.75 -19.28 -1.95
CA ASN A 260 -12.60 -18.60 -2.92
C ASN A 260 -13.07 -19.54 -4.03
N ALA A 261 -12.17 -20.34 -4.61
CA ALA A 261 -12.50 -21.30 -5.65
C ALA A 261 -13.48 -22.39 -5.17
N GLN A 262 -13.23 -22.94 -3.95
CA GLN A 262 -14.11 -23.95 -3.39
C GLN A 262 -15.51 -23.38 -3.05
N SER A 263 -15.55 -22.18 -2.47
CA SER A 263 -16.83 -21.52 -2.14
C SER A 263 -17.63 -21.19 -3.39
N LEU A 264 -16.98 -20.77 -4.48
CA LEU A 264 -17.64 -20.53 -5.75
C LEU A 264 -18.15 -21.85 -6.38
N LYS A 265 -17.36 -22.91 -6.31
CA LYS A 265 -17.73 -24.25 -6.80
C LYS A 265 -18.96 -24.79 -6.07
N ASP A 266 -19.04 -24.60 -4.77
CA ASP A 266 -20.12 -25.07 -3.91
C ASP A 266 -21.45 -24.37 -4.15
N LEU A 267 -21.46 -23.23 -4.83
CA LEU A 267 -22.70 -22.56 -5.23
C LEU A 267 -23.33 -23.28 -6.42
N GLU A 268 -24.64 -23.44 -6.37
CA GLU A 268 -25.44 -23.94 -7.48
C GLU A 268 -25.61 -22.88 -8.59
N GLY A 269 -26.03 -23.32 -9.78
CA GLY A 269 -26.37 -22.45 -10.90
C GLY A 269 -25.24 -22.21 -11.91
N LYS A 270 -25.59 -21.43 -12.93
CA LYS A 270 -24.69 -21.12 -14.06
C LYS A 270 -23.55 -20.20 -13.61
N GLN A 271 -22.33 -20.53 -14.02
CA GLN A 271 -21.17 -19.66 -13.84
C GLN A 271 -21.05 -18.72 -15.05
N PHE A 272 -20.80 -17.46 -14.78
CA PHE A 272 -20.47 -16.43 -15.77
C PHE A 272 -19.02 -16.04 -15.62
N THR A 273 -18.38 -15.75 -16.76
CA THR A 273 -16.99 -15.28 -16.82
C THR A 273 -16.97 -13.95 -17.55
N TYR A 274 -16.41 -12.95 -16.89
CA TYR A 274 -16.25 -11.61 -17.43
C TYR A 274 -14.78 -11.31 -17.66
N LEU A 275 -14.49 -10.75 -18.84
CA LEU A 275 -13.15 -10.36 -19.23
C LEU A 275 -13.00 -8.84 -19.24
N PRO A 276 -11.80 -8.32 -18.97
CA PRO A 276 -11.52 -6.90 -19.12
C PRO A 276 -11.47 -6.48 -20.59
N GLU A 277 -11.70 -5.20 -20.82
CA GLU A 277 -11.32 -4.53 -22.06
C GLU A 277 -10.00 -3.83 -21.82
N ILE A 278 -8.96 -4.23 -22.55
CA ILE A 278 -7.61 -3.69 -22.38
C ILE A 278 -7.23 -2.93 -23.63
N THR A 279 -6.78 -1.68 -23.46
CA THR A 279 -6.28 -0.87 -24.56
C THR A 279 -4.88 -0.33 -24.26
N GLY A 280 -4.09 -0.11 -25.31
CA GLY A 280 -2.74 0.45 -25.16
C GLY A 280 -1.78 -0.44 -24.36
N ASP A 281 -0.86 0.20 -23.64
CA ASP A 281 0.15 -0.47 -22.82
C ASP A 281 -0.36 -0.65 -21.38
N PHE A 282 -0.96 -1.80 -21.07
CA PHE A 282 -1.38 -2.16 -19.73
C PHE A 282 -0.87 -3.57 -19.39
N PRO A 283 0.36 -3.71 -18.86
CA PRO A 283 0.98 -5.01 -18.63
C PRO A 283 0.27 -5.82 -17.53
N GLU A 284 0.19 -7.13 -17.69
CA GLU A 284 -0.47 -8.07 -16.77
C GLU A 284 0.00 -7.94 -15.30
N LYS A 285 1.31 -7.68 -15.10
CA LYS A 285 1.90 -7.49 -13.76
C LYS A 285 1.32 -6.35 -12.94
N ILE A 286 0.59 -5.42 -13.56
CA ILE A 286 -0.10 -4.31 -12.89
C ILE A 286 -1.62 -4.45 -12.93
N TYR A 287 -2.18 -5.58 -13.37
CA TYR A 287 -3.62 -5.79 -13.33
C TYR A 287 -4.16 -5.60 -11.92
N PRO A 288 -5.20 -4.78 -11.76
CA PRO A 288 -5.82 -4.53 -10.46
C PRO A 288 -6.63 -5.73 -9.95
N LEU A 289 -7.03 -6.60 -10.88
CA LEU A 289 -7.86 -7.77 -10.71
C LEU A 289 -7.34 -8.93 -11.56
N GLU A 290 -7.85 -10.12 -11.27
CA GLU A 290 -7.68 -11.27 -12.14
C GLU A 290 -8.32 -11.00 -13.51
N GLU A 291 -7.69 -11.46 -14.58
CA GLU A 291 -8.18 -11.29 -15.95
C GLU A 291 -9.58 -11.90 -16.13
N GLN A 292 -9.82 -13.06 -15.51
CA GLN A 292 -11.09 -13.77 -15.58
C GLN A 292 -11.86 -13.65 -14.28
N LEU A 293 -12.85 -12.78 -14.25
CA LEU A 293 -13.78 -12.68 -13.14
C LEU A 293 -14.88 -13.73 -13.28
N GLN A 294 -14.80 -14.79 -12.49
CA GLN A 294 -15.77 -15.88 -12.49
C GLN A 294 -16.78 -15.70 -11.35
N LEU A 295 -18.06 -15.64 -11.65
CA LEU A 295 -19.12 -15.38 -10.69
C LEU A 295 -20.30 -16.35 -10.88
N LYS A 296 -21.03 -16.59 -9.78
CA LYS A 296 -22.35 -17.21 -9.74
C LYS A 296 -23.29 -16.37 -8.90
N VAL A 297 -24.60 -16.49 -9.10
CA VAL A 297 -25.60 -15.92 -8.19
C VAL A 297 -25.36 -16.49 -6.79
N GLY A 298 -25.41 -15.65 -5.76
CA GLY A 298 -25.07 -15.99 -4.39
C GLY A 298 -23.59 -15.85 -4.03
N ALA A 299 -22.70 -15.52 -4.98
CA ALA A 299 -21.30 -15.31 -4.70
C ALA A 299 -21.09 -14.08 -3.81
N GLN A 300 -20.27 -14.23 -2.78
CA GLN A 300 -19.83 -13.12 -1.94
C GLN A 300 -18.71 -12.38 -2.65
N VAL A 301 -18.90 -11.08 -2.84
CA VAL A 301 -17.95 -10.21 -3.52
C VAL A 301 -17.64 -8.99 -2.68
N MET A 302 -16.51 -8.32 -2.97
CA MET A 302 -16.21 -7.01 -2.44
C MET A 302 -15.81 -6.05 -3.55
N PHE A 303 -16.11 -4.78 -3.35
CA PHE A 303 -15.64 -3.69 -4.18
C PHE A 303 -14.19 -3.36 -3.87
N ILE A 304 -13.40 -3.07 -4.91
CA ILE A 304 -11.97 -2.73 -4.78
C ILE A 304 -11.68 -1.27 -5.12
N LYS A 305 -12.72 -0.48 -5.30
CA LYS A 305 -12.67 0.98 -5.52
C LYS A 305 -13.75 1.67 -4.71
N ASN A 306 -13.56 2.95 -4.50
CA ASN A 306 -14.63 3.80 -3.99
C ASN A 306 -15.56 4.20 -5.14
N ASP A 307 -16.84 4.31 -4.85
CA ASP A 307 -17.80 4.90 -5.77
C ASP A 307 -17.44 6.37 -6.02
N LEU A 308 -17.32 6.73 -7.28
CA LEU A 308 -17.04 8.10 -7.71
C LEU A 308 -18.33 8.93 -7.88
N ASN A 309 -19.50 8.27 -7.88
CA ASN A 309 -20.79 8.92 -8.01
C ASN A 309 -21.15 9.72 -6.75
N PHE A 310 -22.00 10.71 -6.91
CA PHE A 310 -22.44 11.57 -5.80
C PHE A 310 -23.09 10.79 -4.66
N GLU A 311 -23.78 9.71 -4.98
CA GLU A 311 -24.51 8.87 -4.02
C GLU A 311 -23.60 8.01 -3.13
N LYS A 312 -22.35 7.79 -3.50
CA LYS A 312 -21.35 6.98 -2.76
C LYS A 312 -21.92 5.65 -2.25
N GLN A 313 -22.50 4.87 -3.13
CA GLN A 313 -23.22 3.63 -2.79
C GLN A 313 -22.31 2.54 -2.22
N PHE A 314 -21.01 2.57 -2.57
CA PHE A 314 -20.02 1.63 -2.08
C PHE A 314 -18.66 2.28 -1.83
N PHE A 315 -17.83 1.60 -1.08
CA PHE A 315 -16.43 1.99 -0.80
C PHE A 315 -15.51 0.79 -0.97
N ASN A 316 -14.21 1.04 -1.04
CA ASN A 316 -13.20 0.00 -1.17
C ASN A 316 -13.21 -0.93 0.05
N GLY A 317 -13.52 -2.21 -0.17
CA GLY A 317 -13.72 -3.22 0.86
C GLY A 317 -15.20 -3.50 1.21
N LYS A 318 -16.17 -2.72 0.71
CA LYS A 318 -17.60 -3.01 0.94
C LYS A 318 -17.97 -4.34 0.32
N MET A 319 -18.54 -5.23 1.12
CA MET A 319 -18.95 -6.56 0.71
C MET A 319 -20.44 -6.62 0.38
N GLY A 320 -20.77 -7.46 -0.58
CA GLY A 320 -22.14 -7.76 -0.96
C GLY A 320 -22.27 -9.17 -1.54
N VAL A 321 -23.46 -9.52 -1.94
CA VAL A 321 -23.79 -10.83 -2.52
C VAL A 321 -24.35 -10.62 -3.92
N ILE A 322 -23.89 -11.40 -4.88
CA ILE A 322 -24.42 -11.37 -6.24
C ILE A 322 -25.90 -11.81 -6.21
N SER A 323 -26.79 -10.91 -6.58
CA SER A 323 -28.24 -11.18 -6.62
C SER A 323 -28.71 -11.61 -8.01
N SER A 324 -28.11 -11.09 -9.07
CA SER A 324 -28.44 -11.42 -10.46
C SER A 324 -27.23 -11.23 -11.36
N LEU A 325 -27.13 -12.04 -12.41
CA LEU A 325 -26.07 -12.00 -13.44
C LEU A 325 -26.65 -12.19 -14.82
N THR A 326 -26.22 -11.41 -15.77
CA THR A 326 -26.35 -11.64 -17.20
C THR A 326 -24.96 -11.65 -17.85
N GLU A 327 -24.87 -11.78 -19.17
CA GLU A 327 -23.57 -11.67 -19.87
C GLU A 327 -22.93 -10.28 -19.77
N LYS A 328 -23.74 -9.24 -19.48
CA LYS A 328 -23.32 -7.84 -19.48
C LYS A 328 -23.60 -7.08 -18.19
N GLU A 329 -24.40 -7.64 -17.30
CA GLU A 329 -24.87 -6.94 -16.11
C GLU A 329 -24.58 -7.76 -14.86
N ILE A 330 -24.20 -7.10 -13.81
CA ILE A 330 -23.94 -7.67 -12.49
C ILE A 330 -24.70 -6.86 -11.47
N PHE A 331 -25.54 -7.51 -10.67
CA PHE A 331 -26.26 -6.87 -9.55
C PHE A 331 -25.74 -7.41 -8.23
N VAL A 332 -25.36 -6.50 -7.33
CA VAL A 332 -24.90 -6.81 -5.97
C VAL A 332 -25.92 -6.32 -4.96
N HIS A 333 -26.33 -7.22 -4.09
CA HIS A 333 -27.20 -6.93 -2.95
C HIS A 333 -26.36 -6.73 -1.69
N PHE A 334 -26.63 -5.67 -0.94
CA PHE A 334 -26.09 -5.40 0.38
C PHE A 334 -27.12 -5.77 1.45
N PRO A 335 -26.96 -6.92 2.13
CA PRO A 335 -27.99 -7.42 3.05
C PRO A 335 -28.27 -6.51 4.25
N GLU A 336 -27.24 -5.83 4.76
CA GLU A 336 -27.37 -4.94 5.94
C GLU A 336 -28.16 -3.66 5.62
N GLU A 337 -28.11 -3.19 4.38
CA GLU A 337 -28.82 -1.99 3.91
C GLU A 337 -30.11 -2.33 3.15
N ASN A 338 -30.35 -3.61 2.88
CA ASN A 338 -31.42 -4.12 2.01
C ASN A 338 -31.46 -3.37 0.66
N LYS A 339 -30.29 -3.10 0.10
CA LYS A 339 -30.11 -2.34 -1.15
C LYS A 339 -29.46 -3.21 -2.20
N THR A 340 -29.92 -3.11 -3.44
CA THR A 340 -29.30 -3.75 -4.61
C THR A 340 -28.84 -2.67 -5.56
N ILE A 341 -27.64 -2.82 -6.10
CA ILE A 341 -27.08 -1.92 -7.10
C ILE A 341 -26.60 -2.70 -8.32
N GLU A 342 -26.64 -2.06 -9.47
CA GLU A 342 -25.93 -2.51 -10.65
C GLU A 342 -24.45 -2.12 -10.52
N VAL A 343 -23.56 -3.04 -10.89
CA VAL A 343 -22.11 -2.79 -10.86
C VAL A 343 -21.67 -2.28 -12.23
N GLU A 344 -21.32 -1.02 -12.30
CA GLU A 344 -20.74 -0.43 -13.50
C GLU A 344 -19.27 -0.85 -13.68
N ARG A 345 -18.81 -0.92 -14.94
CA ARG A 345 -17.39 -1.12 -15.24
C ARG A 345 -16.59 0.11 -14.83
N TYR A 346 -15.41 -0.11 -14.31
CA TYR A 346 -14.45 0.92 -13.91
C TYR A 346 -13.24 0.88 -14.83
N GLU A 347 -12.72 2.04 -15.20
CA GLU A 347 -11.51 2.19 -15.99
C GLU A 347 -10.31 2.47 -15.06
N TRP A 348 -9.32 1.58 -15.09
CA TRP A 348 -8.00 1.82 -14.52
C TRP A 348 -7.08 2.32 -15.61
N GLN A 349 -6.28 3.33 -15.31
CA GLN A 349 -5.37 3.93 -16.25
C GLN A 349 -3.92 3.59 -15.88
N ASN A 350 -3.16 3.10 -16.85
CA ASN A 350 -1.72 3.07 -16.78
C ASN A 350 -1.20 4.39 -17.33
N ILE A 351 -0.57 5.17 -16.48
CA ILE A 351 -0.06 6.49 -16.84
C ILE A 351 1.45 6.47 -17.01
N ARG A 352 1.97 7.44 -17.76
CA ARG A 352 3.35 7.88 -17.69
C ARG A 352 3.41 9.37 -17.49
N TYR A 353 4.46 9.83 -16.85
CA TYR A 353 4.72 11.25 -16.77
C TYR A 353 5.48 11.73 -18.01
N LYS A 354 5.15 12.90 -18.51
CA LYS A 354 5.87 13.64 -19.53
C LYS A 354 5.99 15.11 -19.13
N VAL A 355 6.90 15.84 -19.76
CA VAL A 355 7.03 17.30 -19.58
C VAL A 355 6.41 17.99 -20.77
N ASN A 356 5.53 18.93 -20.51
CA ASN A 356 5.03 19.85 -21.52
C ASN A 356 6.18 20.76 -21.98
N GLU A 357 6.49 20.76 -23.26
CA GLU A 357 7.63 21.50 -23.80
C GLU A 357 7.50 23.02 -23.64
N ASN A 358 6.27 23.54 -23.61
CA ASN A 358 5.98 24.96 -23.52
C ASN A 358 5.97 25.47 -22.07
N THR A 359 5.21 24.78 -21.18
CA THR A 359 5.02 25.22 -19.78
C THR A 359 6.09 24.69 -18.84
N LYS A 360 6.82 23.65 -19.23
CA LYS A 360 7.76 22.87 -18.40
C LYS A 360 7.11 22.16 -17.22
N GLU A 361 5.79 22.10 -17.20
CA GLU A 361 5.02 21.35 -16.21
C GLU A 361 5.06 19.86 -16.50
N ILE A 362 5.00 19.06 -15.45
CA ILE A 362 4.85 17.60 -15.55
C ILE A 362 3.38 17.29 -15.72
N GLU A 363 3.04 16.56 -16.79
CA GLU A 363 1.70 16.10 -17.11
C GLU A 363 1.62 14.58 -17.07
N GLU A 364 0.44 14.07 -16.73
CA GLU A 364 0.11 12.65 -16.86
C GLU A 364 -0.38 12.34 -18.27
N GLU A 365 0.10 11.26 -18.84
CA GLU A 365 -0.35 10.74 -20.14
C GLU A 365 -0.82 9.31 -19.96
N VAL A 366 -2.08 9.02 -20.28
CA VAL A 366 -2.61 7.67 -20.27
C VAL A 366 -2.03 6.88 -21.41
N ILE A 367 -1.31 5.80 -21.12
CA ILE A 367 -0.66 4.94 -22.11
C ILE A 367 -1.40 3.62 -22.32
N GLY A 368 -2.30 3.27 -21.43
CA GLY A 368 -3.15 2.10 -21.53
C GLY A 368 -4.28 2.14 -20.52
N THR A 369 -5.35 1.41 -20.80
CA THR A 369 -6.50 1.29 -19.90
C THR A 369 -6.87 -0.18 -19.70
N PHE A 370 -7.43 -0.45 -18.51
CA PHE A 370 -8.00 -1.73 -18.14
C PHE A 370 -9.41 -1.46 -17.61
N VAL A 371 -10.43 -1.87 -18.38
CA VAL A 371 -11.83 -1.62 -18.06
C VAL A 371 -12.48 -2.93 -17.61
N HIS A 372 -12.89 -3.00 -16.36
CA HIS A 372 -13.49 -4.20 -15.78
C HIS A 372 -14.46 -3.84 -14.63
N TYR A 373 -15.23 -4.83 -14.17
CA TYR A 373 -16.04 -4.67 -12.98
C TYR A 373 -15.17 -4.56 -11.73
N PRO A 374 -15.33 -3.51 -10.89
CA PRO A 374 -14.44 -3.25 -9.75
C PRO A 374 -14.80 -4.12 -8.52
N ILE A 375 -15.02 -5.40 -8.75
CA ILE A 375 -15.37 -6.38 -7.71
C ILE A 375 -14.51 -7.64 -7.84
N LYS A 376 -14.32 -8.35 -6.73
CA LYS A 376 -13.70 -9.67 -6.69
C LYS A 376 -14.38 -10.56 -5.67
N LEU A 377 -14.13 -11.89 -5.77
CA LEU A 377 -14.58 -12.85 -4.76
C LEU A 377 -14.02 -12.47 -3.37
N ALA A 378 -14.86 -12.60 -2.34
CA ALA A 378 -14.57 -12.08 -1.01
C ALA A 378 -14.87 -13.06 0.13
N TRP A 379 -14.69 -14.36 -0.07
CA TRP A 379 -14.72 -15.31 1.04
C TRP A 379 -13.39 -15.35 1.77
N ALA A 380 -12.27 -15.13 1.06
CA ALA A 380 -10.95 -15.01 1.67
C ALA A 380 -10.06 -14.04 0.90
N ILE A 381 -9.13 -13.41 1.64
CA ILE A 381 -8.09 -12.52 1.10
C ILE A 381 -6.85 -12.60 1.98
N THR A 382 -5.67 -12.30 1.44
CA THR A 382 -4.47 -12.21 2.28
C THR A 382 -4.40 -10.88 3.02
N VAL A 383 -3.75 -10.89 4.19
CA VAL A 383 -3.48 -9.69 4.98
C VAL A 383 -2.79 -8.62 4.14
N HIS A 384 -1.84 -9.01 3.27
CA HIS A 384 -1.16 -8.10 2.35
C HIS A 384 -2.13 -7.41 1.37
N LYS A 385 -2.98 -8.20 0.71
CA LYS A 385 -3.95 -7.66 -0.26
C LYS A 385 -5.09 -6.90 0.42
N SER A 386 -5.25 -7.02 1.74
CA SER A 386 -6.26 -6.27 2.52
C SER A 386 -5.80 -4.88 2.93
N GLN A 387 -4.56 -4.48 2.65
CA GLN A 387 -4.10 -3.11 2.92
C GLN A 387 -5.00 -2.08 2.23
N GLY A 388 -5.29 -0.99 2.94
CA GLY A 388 -6.23 0.03 2.47
C GLY A 388 -7.72 -0.33 2.58
N LEU A 389 -8.08 -1.62 2.72
CA LEU A 389 -9.47 -2.07 2.85
C LEU A 389 -9.99 -1.91 4.28
N THR A 390 -11.31 -1.89 4.42
CA THR A 390 -12.00 -1.84 5.71
C THR A 390 -13.15 -2.86 5.69
N PHE A 391 -13.25 -3.67 6.75
CA PHE A 391 -14.27 -4.70 6.87
C PHE A 391 -15.11 -4.49 8.11
N ASP A 392 -16.40 -4.75 7.98
CA ASP A 392 -17.31 -4.79 9.14
C ASP A 392 -17.19 -6.13 9.89
N LYS A 393 -16.92 -7.24 9.15
CA LYS A 393 -16.79 -8.59 9.69
C LYS A 393 -15.63 -9.33 9.04
N ALA A 394 -14.71 -9.86 9.84
CA ALA A 394 -13.61 -10.70 9.34
C ALA A 394 -13.25 -11.81 10.32
N ALA A 395 -12.91 -12.99 9.79
CA ALA A 395 -12.34 -14.10 10.52
C ALA A 395 -10.83 -14.16 10.25
N LEU A 396 -10.02 -14.05 11.30
CA LEU A 396 -8.56 -14.02 11.19
C LEU A 396 -7.99 -15.43 11.37
N ASP A 397 -7.27 -15.91 10.37
CA ASP A 397 -6.48 -17.12 10.45
C ASP A 397 -5.10 -16.82 11.02
N VAL A 398 -4.99 -16.91 12.33
CA VAL A 398 -3.78 -16.64 13.11
C VAL A 398 -3.00 -17.91 13.47
N SER A 399 -3.35 -19.05 12.88
CA SER A 399 -2.74 -20.36 13.17
C SER A 399 -1.27 -20.46 12.75
N GLN A 400 -0.85 -19.69 11.78
CA GLN A 400 0.54 -19.60 11.35
C GLN A 400 1.15 -18.30 11.88
N VAL A 401 2.43 -18.35 12.24
CA VAL A 401 3.17 -17.23 12.83
C VAL A 401 3.06 -16.00 11.92
N PHE A 402 2.45 -14.95 12.45
CA PHE A 402 2.47 -13.64 11.82
C PHE A 402 3.89 -13.06 11.90
N ALA A 403 4.39 -12.56 10.79
CA ALA A 403 5.56 -11.69 10.85
C ALA A 403 5.24 -10.43 11.67
N PRO A 404 6.25 -9.76 12.25
CA PRO A 404 6.04 -8.52 12.98
C PRO A 404 5.15 -7.54 12.20
N GLY A 405 4.18 -6.95 12.87
CA GLY A 405 3.20 -6.03 12.27
C GLY A 405 2.00 -6.68 11.57
N GLN A 406 2.04 -7.93 11.14
CA GLN A 406 0.92 -8.56 10.42
C GLN A 406 -0.36 -8.66 11.26
N ALA A 407 -0.25 -8.96 12.56
CA ALA A 407 -1.39 -9.00 13.47
C ALA A 407 -2.07 -7.62 13.57
N TYR A 408 -1.27 -6.55 13.73
CA TYR A 408 -1.78 -5.19 13.71
C TYR A 408 -2.46 -4.85 12.38
N VAL A 409 -1.85 -5.21 11.25
CA VAL A 409 -2.45 -4.97 9.92
C VAL A 409 -3.79 -5.68 9.81
N ALA A 410 -3.86 -6.96 10.16
CA ALA A 410 -5.08 -7.76 10.05
C ALA A 410 -6.21 -7.21 10.94
N LEU A 411 -5.94 -6.97 12.22
CA LEU A 411 -6.91 -6.42 13.16
C LEU A 411 -7.34 -5.00 12.78
N SER A 412 -6.40 -4.15 12.34
CA SER A 412 -6.70 -2.77 11.92
C SER A 412 -7.58 -2.66 10.68
N ARG A 413 -7.87 -3.78 9.99
CA ARG A 413 -8.85 -3.82 8.88
C ARG A 413 -10.29 -3.73 9.40
N LEU A 414 -10.55 -4.17 10.63
CA LEU A 414 -11.88 -4.15 11.23
C LEU A 414 -12.26 -2.77 11.80
N ARG A 415 -13.55 -2.49 11.82
CA ARG A 415 -14.10 -1.27 12.45
C ARG A 415 -14.28 -1.41 13.96
N SER A 416 -14.57 -2.62 14.44
CA SER A 416 -14.84 -2.90 15.86
C SER A 416 -14.59 -4.36 16.20
N LEU A 417 -14.50 -4.66 17.49
CA LEU A 417 -14.42 -6.04 18.02
C LEU A 417 -15.64 -6.90 17.67
N LYS A 418 -16.82 -6.30 17.52
CA LYS A 418 -18.07 -7.03 17.18
C LYS A 418 -17.98 -7.81 15.87
N GLY A 419 -17.15 -7.35 14.94
CA GLY A 419 -16.93 -8.02 13.66
C GLY A 419 -15.76 -9.01 13.66
N LEU A 420 -15.08 -9.21 14.78
CA LEU A 420 -13.91 -10.06 14.87
C LEU A 420 -14.29 -11.52 15.15
N ILE A 421 -13.69 -12.45 14.41
CA ILE A 421 -13.56 -13.85 14.75
C ILE A 421 -12.08 -14.24 14.63
N LEU A 422 -11.58 -15.01 15.59
CA LEU A 422 -10.27 -15.65 15.54
C LEU A 422 -10.45 -17.14 15.28
N LEU A 423 -9.81 -17.69 14.26
CA LEU A 423 -9.89 -19.14 13.97
C LEU A 423 -9.03 -19.97 14.90
N SER A 424 -8.08 -19.35 15.61
CA SER A 424 -7.25 -19.94 16.65
C SER A 424 -6.84 -18.90 17.68
N PRO A 425 -6.46 -19.29 18.91
CA PRO A 425 -6.04 -18.35 19.94
C PRO A 425 -4.78 -17.59 19.54
N LEU A 426 -4.77 -16.28 19.85
CA LEU A 426 -3.56 -15.47 19.80
C LEU A 426 -2.65 -15.79 20.99
N ARG A 427 -1.33 -15.77 20.74
CA ARG A 427 -0.29 -15.99 21.77
C ARG A 427 0.62 -14.75 21.81
N MET A 428 1.03 -14.34 23.01
CA MET A 428 1.93 -13.19 23.23
C MET A 428 3.20 -13.24 22.37
N ASN A 429 3.82 -14.42 22.23
CA ASN A 429 5.10 -14.58 21.52
C ASN A 429 5.01 -14.46 19.99
N GLY A 430 3.82 -14.30 19.41
CA GLY A 430 3.61 -14.15 17.96
C GLY A 430 3.14 -12.76 17.53
N ILE A 431 3.07 -11.82 18.47
CA ILE A 431 2.43 -10.52 18.24
C ILE A 431 3.44 -9.42 18.61
N SER A 432 4.45 -9.22 17.80
CA SER A 432 5.42 -8.13 18.03
C SER A 432 5.48 -7.20 16.84
N SER A 433 5.75 -5.92 17.09
CA SER A 433 6.23 -4.96 16.12
C SER A 433 7.75 -4.98 16.09
N ASP A 434 8.33 -4.55 14.97
CA ASP A 434 9.78 -4.48 14.83
C ASP A 434 10.37 -3.37 15.72
N GLU A 435 11.36 -3.72 16.55
CA GLU A 435 11.98 -2.79 17.50
C GLU A 435 12.70 -1.64 16.79
N GLU A 436 13.31 -1.86 15.63
CA GLU A 436 13.98 -0.81 14.87
C GLU A 436 12.98 0.23 14.36
N VAL A 437 11.78 -0.22 13.99
CA VAL A 437 10.68 0.68 13.59
C VAL A 437 10.19 1.49 14.78
N LEU A 438 10.05 0.88 15.96
CA LEU A 438 9.65 1.60 17.18
C LEU A 438 10.68 2.65 17.57
N ASN A 439 11.97 2.32 17.52
CA ASN A 439 13.05 3.26 17.80
C ASN A 439 13.08 4.41 16.77
N TYR A 440 12.83 4.13 15.50
CA TYR A 440 12.74 5.17 14.48
C TYR A 440 11.54 6.11 14.71
N ALA A 441 10.44 5.59 15.24
CA ALA A 441 9.24 6.38 15.55
C ALA A 441 9.47 7.44 16.65
N GLU A 442 10.51 7.30 17.48
CA GLU A 442 10.91 8.31 18.48
C GLU A 442 11.38 9.63 17.85
N ASN A 443 11.77 9.61 16.57
CA ASN A 443 12.18 10.82 15.82
C ASN A 443 11.00 11.74 15.43
N LYS A 444 9.78 11.46 15.89
CA LYS A 444 8.61 12.31 15.63
C LYS A 444 8.89 13.75 16.08
N ALA A 445 8.74 14.69 15.15
CA ALA A 445 8.95 16.10 15.42
C ALA A 445 7.86 16.64 16.37
N SER A 446 8.29 17.37 17.41
CA SER A 446 7.37 18.12 18.26
C SER A 446 6.76 19.29 17.48
N GLU A 447 5.65 19.83 17.97
CA GLU A 447 5.00 21.00 17.36
C GLU A 447 5.94 22.23 17.33
N GLU A 448 6.75 22.40 18.37
CA GLU A 448 7.77 23.46 18.42
C GLU A 448 8.82 23.31 17.31
N ILE A 449 9.32 22.06 17.07
CA ILE A 449 10.26 21.78 15.98
C ILE A 449 9.61 22.10 14.64
N LEU A 450 8.34 21.73 14.45
CA LEU A 450 7.62 22.00 13.20
C LEU A 450 7.45 23.52 12.98
N GLN A 451 7.09 24.28 14.01
CA GLN A 451 6.97 25.75 13.90
C GLN A 451 8.29 26.43 13.55
N HIS A 452 9.38 26.07 14.23
CA HIS A 452 10.71 26.64 13.97
C HIS A 452 11.34 26.18 12.64
N SER A 453 10.83 25.11 12.06
CA SER A 453 11.34 24.53 10.81
C SER A 453 10.68 25.08 9.57
N LEU A 454 9.55 25.75 9.69
CA LEU A 454 8.87 26.50 8.62
C LEU A 454 9.56 27.85 8.38
#